data_25e20b14420219ac17bec5991168ec8a
#
_entry.id   25e20b14420219ac17bec5991168ec8a
#
_cell.length_a   1.000
_cell.length_b   1.000
_cell.length_c   1.000
_cell.angle_alpha   90.00
_cell.angle_beta   90.00
_cell.angle_gamma   90.00
#
_symmetry.space_group_name_H-M   'P 1'
#
loop_
_entity.id
_entity.type
_entity.pdbx_description
1 polymer ?
#
loop_
_entity_poly.entity_id
_entity_poly.type
_entity_poly.pdbx_seq_one_letter_code
_entity_poly.pdbx_strand_id
1 'polypeptide(L)'
;MAALTTNIKALFDRYNLEIPNYQRPYKWTRKNIEDLLNDIENAISDSARYKDFRYRIGAVLIHDDREHDRMNVVDGQQRIISLFLIYKHLDSQYDCYLSRHACFSNRESQGNIQDNSAFIRQWFSSRDDHERNMFISAFEKTLEVVVITVDDPAEAFQLFDSQNSRGKPLNPHDLLKAYHLREMTDDLYEMEHAVEKWE
;
A
#
# COMPACT_ATOMS: atom_id res chain seq x y z
N MET A 1 -0.51 19.41 -6.83
CA MET A 1 -1.09 18.07 -7.12
C MET A 1 -0.63 17.56 -8.48
N ALA A 2 -0.15 16.33 -8.58
CA ALA A 2 0.18 15.64 -9.83
C ALA A 2 -0.44 14.25 -9.83
N ALA A 3 -0.79 13.72 -11.01
CA ALA A 3 -1.28 12.35 -11.16
C ALA A 3 -0.48 11.64 -12.27
N LEU A 4 0.02 10.46 -11.97
CA LEU A 4 0.82 9.64 -12.88
C LEU A 4 0.39 8.19 -12.80
N THR A 5 0.29 7.51 -13.94
CA THR A 5 0.11 6.06 -13.98
C THR A 5 1.49 5.41 -14.07
N THR A 6 1.74 4.42 -13.20
CA THR A 6 2.99 3.67 -13.17
C THR A 6 2.73 2.19 -12.90
N ASN A 7 3.66 1.30 -13.32
CA ASN A 7 3.56 -0.10 -12.92
C ASN A 7 3.96 -0.27 -11.45
N ILE A 8 3.58 -1.42 -10.88
CA ILE A 8 3.75 -1.67 -9.44
C ILE A 8 5.22 -1.75 -9.04
N LYS A 9 6.05 -2.40 -9.86
CA LYS A 9 7.50 -2.45 -9.58
C LYS A 9 8.11 -1.06 -9.58
N ALA A 10 7.80 -0.24 -10.60
CA ALA A 10 8.30 1.13 -10.68
C ALA A 10 7.79 2.03 -9.54
N LEU A 11 6.59 1.77 -9.00
CA LEU A 11 6.11 2.43 -7.78
C LEU A 11 7.07 2.18 -6.62
N PHE A 12 7.43 0.94 -6.36
CA PHE A 12 8.32 0.59 -5.25
C PHE A 12 9.78 1.02 -5.46
N ASP A 13 10.26 1.04 -6.72
CA ASP A 13 11.65 1.38 -7.05
C ASP A 13 11.90 2.90 -7.00
N ARG A 14 10.91 3.71 -7.37
CA ARG A 14 11.09 5.16 -7.58
C ARG A 14 10.66 6.02 -6.42
N TYR A 15 9.77 5.51 -5.56
CA TYR A 15 9.20 6.30 -4.47
C TYR A 15 9.69 5.78 -3.12
N ASN A 16 10.17 6.68 -2.29
CA ASN A 16 10.50 6.41 -0.89
C ASN A 16 9.21 6.29 -0.07
N LEU A 17 8.41 5.24 -0.36
CA LEU A 17 7.10 5.04 0.26
C LEU A 17 7.23 4.76 1.74
N GLU A 18 6.52 5.53 2.54
CA GLU A 18 6.39 5.34 3.98
C GLU A 18 4.93 5.15 4.37
N ILE A 19 4.68 4.27 5.32
CA ILE A 19 3.37 4.10 5.96
C ILE A 19 3.43 4.86 7.28
N PRO A 20 2.82 6.05 7.37
CA PRO A 20 2.88 6.86 8.59
C PRO A 20 2.21 6.17 9.79
N ASN A 21 2.72 6.42 11.00
CA ASN A 21 2.20 5.83 12.23
C ASN A 21 0.73 6.20 12.54
N TYR A 22 0.24 7.32 12.01
CA TYR A 22 -1.16 7.72 12.15
C TYR A 22 -2.13 6.95 11.26
N GLN A 23 -1.62 6.12 10.33
CA GLN A 23 -2.46 5.29 9.49
C GLN A 23 -3.12 4.18 10.31
N ARG A 24 -4.39 3.88 9.97
CA ARG A 24 -5.11 2.75 10.56
C ARG A 24 -4.32 1.45 10.41
N PRO A 25 -4.48 0.48 11.32
CA PRO A 25 -3.83 -0.80 11.21
C PRO A 25 -4.05 -1.49 9.86
N TYR A 26 -3.10 -2.32 9.44
CA TYR A 26 -3.27 -3.19 8.29
C TYR A 26 -4.30 -4.27 8.63
N LYS A 27 -5.46 -4.24 7.95
CA LYS A 27 -6.64 -5.07 8.25
C LYS A 27 -7.02 -6.07 7.17
N TRP A 28 -6.33 -6.07 6.03
CA TRP A 28 -6.63 -7.04 5.00
C TRP A 28 -6.35 -8.46 5.51
N THR A 29 -7.34 -9.32 5.30
CA THR A 29 -7.33 -10.72 5.68
C THR A 29 -6.92 -11.60 4.50
N ARG A 30 -6.75 -12.89 4.76
CA ARG A 30 -6.53 -13.92 3.74
C ARG A 30 -7.47 -13.79 2.54
N LYS A 31 -8.77 -13.51 2.77
CA LYS A 31 -9.75 -13.35 1.70
C LYS A 31 -9.38 -12.21 0.75
N ASN A 32 -8.96 -11.08 1.27
CA ASN A 32 -8.55 -9.94 0.44
C ASN A 32 -7.30 -10.26 -0.39
N ILE A 33 -6.36 -11.02 0.17
CA ILE A 33 -5.16 -11.48 -0.55
C ILE A 33 -5.53 -12.47 -1.65
N GLU A 34 -6.44 -13.42 -1.36
CA GLU A 34 -6.93 -14.38 -2.34
C GLU A 34 -7.62 -13.67 -3.53
N ASP A 35 -8.49 -12.73 -3.24
CA ASP A 35 -9.16 -11.91 -4.26
C ASP A 35 -8.13 -11.14 -5.11
N LEU A 36 -7.14 -10.50 -4.48
CA LEU A 36 -6.06 -9.79 -5.18
C LEU A 36 -5.20 -10.71 -6.06
N LEU A 37 -4.84 -11.90 -5.57
CA LEU A 37 -4.06 -12.87 -6.34
C LEU A 37 -4.84 -13.38 -7.54
N ASN A 38 -6.14 -13.64 -7.38
CA ASN A 38 -7.03 -14.04 -8.48
C ASN A 38 -7.19 -12.92 -9.53
N ASP A 39 -7.31 -11.68 -9.09
CA ASP A 39 -7.35 -10.52 -10.00
C ASP A 39 -6.07 -10.40 -10.83
N ILE A 40 -4.91 -10.62 -10.19
CA ILE A 40 -3.61 -10.61 -10.88
C ILE A 40 -3.52 -11.77 -11.88
N GLU A 41 -3.95 -12.98 -11.52
CA GLU A 41 -3.96 -14.15 -12.39
C GLU A 41 -4.86 -13.93 -13.62
N ASN A 42 -6.03 -13.34 -13.42
CA ASN A 42 -6.92 -12.93 -14.51
C ASN A 42 -6.25 -11.88 -15.42
N ALA A 43 -5.60 -10.87 -14.85
CA ALA A 43 -4.88 -9.84 -15.59
C ALA A 43 -3.72 -10.41 -16.42
N ILE A 44 -3.00 -11.41 -15.90
CA ILE A 44 -1.98 -12.15 -16.64
C ILE A 44 -2.60 -12.85 -17.84
N SER A 45 -3.72 -13.55 -17.64
CA SER A 45 -4.43 -14.27 -18.70
C SER A 45 -4.94 -13.31 -19.80
N ASP A 46 -5.46 -12.16 -19.42
CA ASP A 46 -5.95 -11.13 -20.36
C ASP A 46 -4.79 -10.47 -21.11
N SER A 47 -3.65 -10.24 -20.44
CA SER A 47 -2.46 -9.68 -21.10
C SER A 47 -1.89 -10.59 -22.18
N ALA A 48 -2.08 -11.90 -22.06
CA ALA A 48 -1.71 -12.87 -23.10
C ALA A 48 -2.66 -12.84 -24.30
N ARG A 49 -3.89 -12.40 -24.13
CA ARG A 49 -4.93 -12.36 -25.18
C ARG A 49 -5.00 -11.03 -25.90
N TYR A 50 -4.76 -9.93 -25.19
CA TYR A 50 -4.95 -8.58 -25.71
C TYR A 50 -3.63 -7.81 -25.72
N LYS A 51 -3.21 -7.36 -26.89
CA LYS A 51 -2.01 -6.54 -27.05
C LYS A 51 -2.15 -5.24 -26.24
N ASP A 52 -1.07 -4.87 -25.56
CA ASP A 52 -0.99 -3.64 -24.75
C ASP A 52 -2.01 -3.56 -23.57
N PHE A 53 -2.54 -4.71 -23.15
CA PHE A 53 -3.44 -4.78 -22.00
C PHE A 53 -2.72 -4.29 -20.73
N ARG A 54 -3.43 -3.48 -19.96
CA ARG A 54 -3.00 -2.99 -18.62
C ARG A 54 -4.15 -3.12 -17.63
N TYR A 55 -3.85 -3.66 -16.48
CA TYR A 55 -4.80 -3.81 -15.39
C TYR A 55 -4.54 -2.77 -14.31
N ARG A 56 -5.51 -1.87 -14.08
CA ARG A 56 -5.41 -0.84 -13.04
C ARG A 56 -5.93 -1.37 -11.72
N ILE A 57 -5.01 -1.56 -10.76
CA ILE A 57 -5.35 -2.02 -9.41
C ILE A 57 -6.08 -0.95 -8.61
N GLY A 58 -6.01 0.31 -9.02
CA GLY A 58 -6.67 1.47 -8.41
C GLY A 58 -5.76 2.68 -8.29
N ALA A 59 -6.09 3.57 -7.35
CA ALA A 59 -5.30 4.76 -7.06
C ALA A 59 -4.60 4.68 -5.71
N VAL A 60 -3.49 5.39 -5.57
CA VAL A 60 -2.77 5.65 -4.31
C VAL A 60 -2.63 7.15 -4.16
N LEU A 61 -2.94 7.67 -2.99
CA LEU A 61 -2.72 9.06 -2.64
C LEU A 61 -1.48 9.17 -1.76
N ILE A 62 -0.54 10.01 -2.17
CA ILE A 62 0.76 10.19 -1.54
C ILE A 62 0.95 11.67 -1.20
N HIS A 63 1.36 11.96 0.01
CA HIS A 63 1.91 13.26 0.40
C HIS A 63 3.42 13.26 0.22
N ASP A 64 3.93 14.19 -0.58
CA ASP A 64 5.35 14.41 -0.84
C ASP A 64 5.96 15.25 0.30
N ASP A 65 6.54 14.56 1.30
CA ASP A 65 7.25 15.18 2.41
C ASP A 65 8.71 15.45 2.00
N ARG A 66 8.92 16.56 1.30
CA ARG A 66 10.24 16.96 0.77
C ARG A 66 11.27 17.28 1.85
N GLU A 67 10.81 17.68 3.04
CA GLU A 67 11.72 18.00 4.15
C GLU A 67 12.46 16.76 4.64
N HIS A 68 11.80 15.59 4.59
CA HIS A 68 12.33 14.33 5.08
C HIS A 68 12.65 13.32 3.95
N ASP A 69 12.53 13.73 2.68
CA ASP A 69 12.73 12.86 1.51
C ASP A 69 11.87 11.59 1.57
N ARG A 70 10.58 11.75 1.91
CA ARG A 70 9.63 10.66 2.11
C ARG A 70 8.35 10.86 1.32
N MET A 71 7.77 9.76 0.89
CA MET A 71 6.45 9.71 0.22
C MET A 71 5.46 9.03 1.16
N ASN A 72 4.74 9.83 1.95
CA ASN A 72 3.78 9.35 2.93
C ASN A 72 2.51 8.84 2.25
N VAL A 73 2.19 7.56 2.41
CA VAL A 73 0.97 6.98 1.87
C VAL A 73 -0.23 7.46 2.68
N VAL A 74 -1.10 8.25 2.07
CA VAL A 74 -2.33 8.79 2.67
C VAL A 74 -3.52 7.87 2.41
N ASP A 75 -3.64 7.33 1.18
CA ASP A 75 -4.63 6.31 0.84
C ASP A 75 -4.02 5.21 -0.04
N GLY A 76 -4.63 4.02 0.04
CA GLY A 76 -4.14 2.82 -0.67
C GLY A 76 -3.18 1.95 0.13
N GLN A 77 -2.94 2.25 1.42
CA GLN A 77 -2.05 1.52 2.32
C GLN A 77 -2.26 -0.01 2.27
N GLN A 78 -3.48 -0.48 2.43
CA GLN A 78 -3.80 -1.90 2.47
C GLN A 78 -3.32 -2.61 1.20
N ARG A 79 -3.56 -1.99 0.06
CA ARG A 79 -3.17 -2.49 -1.26
C ARG A 79 -1.66 -2.48 -1.45
N ILE A 80 -0.99 -1.38 -1.11
CA ILE A 80 0.47 -1.25 -1.21
C ILE A 80 1.17 -2.33 -0.38
N ILE A 81 0.78 -2.51 0.88
CA ILE A 81 1.37 -3.54 1.75
C ILE A 81 1.14 -4.93 1.16
N SER A 82 -0.07 -5.24 0.69
CA SER A 82 -0.38 -6.56 0.14
C SER A 82 0.39 -6.85 -1.14
N LEU A 83 0.48 -5.88 -2.06
CA LEU A 83 1.29 -6.00 -3.27
C LEU A 83 2.78 -6.17 -2.95
N PHE A 84 3.28 -5.43 -1.95
CA PHE A 84 4.65 -5.58 -1.49
C PHE A 84 4.92 -6.98 -0.91
N LEU A 85 4.01 -7.53 -0.09
CA LEU A 85 4.14 -8.88 0.47
C LEU A 85 4.19 -9.94 -0.64
N ILE A 86 3.35 -9.81 -1.67
CA ILE A 86 3.33 -10.72 -2.82
C ILE A 86 4.66 -10.62 -3.58
N TYR A 87 5.09 -9.40 -3.93
CA TYR A 87 6.32 -9.21 -4.69
C TYR A 87 7.57 -9.67 -3.94
N LYS A 88 7.66 -9.37 -2.64
CA LYS A 88 8.74 -9.83 -1.77
C LYS A 88 8.80 -11.36 -1.62
N HIS A 89 7.65 -12.03 -1.71
CA HIS A 89 7.61 -13.49 -1.74
C HIS A 89 8.15 -14.04 -3.07
N LEU A 90 7.81 -13.41 -4.20
CA LEU A 90 8.28 -13.82 -5.54
C LEU A 90 9.77 -13.56 -5.74
N ASP A 91 10.27 -12.44 -5.22
CA ASP A 91 11.67 -12.06 -5.21
C ASP A 91 12.13 -11.76 -3.77
N SER A 92 12.67 -12.78 -3.11
CA SER A 92 13.12 -12.67 -1.71
C SER A 92 14.30 -11.71 -1.52
N GLN A 93 15.07 -11.42 -2.57
CA GLN A 93 16.18 -10.49 -2.57
C GLN A 93 15.76 -9.05 -2.89
N TYR A 94 14.51 -8.87 -3.32
CA TYR A 94 14.01 -7.52 -3.63
C TYR A 94 14.14 -6.59 -2.43
N ASP A 95 14.78 -5.45 -2.65
CA ASP A 95 15.00 -4.42 -1.64
C ASP A 95 14.53 -3.07 -2.16
N CYS A 96 13.72 -2.36 -1.35
CA CYS A 96 13.23 -1.02 -1.65
C CYS A 96 13.08 -0.22 -0.34
N TYR A 97 12.73 1.06 -0.45
CA TYR A 97 12.57 1.91 0.73
C TYR A 97 11.58 1.32 1.73
N LEU A 98 10.41 0.87 1.26
CA LEU A 98 9.38 0.27 2.12
C LEU A 98 9.88 -0.96 2.88
N SER A 99 10.71 -1.82 2.26
CA SER A 99 11.25 -3.01 2.93
C SER A 99 12.17 -2.70 4.10
N ARG A 100 12.83 -1.55 4.07
CA ARG A 100 13.80 -1.12 5.08
C ARG A 100 13.18 -0.28 6.21
N HIS A 101 12.10 0.45 5.92
CA HIS A 101 11.55 1.47 6.79
C HIS A 101 10.13 1.16 7.30
N ALA A 102 9.40 0.20 6.70
CA ALA A 102 8.08 -0.16 7.19
C ALA A 102 8.16 -0.75 8.60
N CYS A 103 7.59 -0.04 9.56
CA CYS A 103 7.49 -0.48 10.94
C CYS A 103 6.00 -0.61 11.30
N PHE A 104 5.59 -1.82 11.68
CA PHE A 104 4.23 -2.09 12.12
C PHE A 104 4.25 -2.40 13.61
N SER A 105 4.05 -1.37 14.44
CA SER A 105 4.02 -1.49 15.91
C SER A 105 2.72 -2.15 16.41
N ASN A 106 1.64 -1.96 15.68
CA ASN A 106 0.33 -2.50 16.05
C ASN A 106 0.26 -4.02 15.89
N ARG A 107 -0.20 -4.74 16.96
CA ARG A 107 -0.29 -6.21 16.98
C ARG A 107 -1.24 -6.79 15.93
N GLU A 108 -2.35 -6.09 15.63
CA GLU A 108 -3.30 -6.50 14.59
C GLU A 108 -2.62 -6.50 13.21
N SER A 109 -1.86 -5.43 12.90
CA SER A 109 -1.09 -5.35 11.66
C SER A 109 -0.06 -6.46 11.54
N GLN A 110 0.69 -6.74 12.62
CA GLN A 110 1.69 -7.79 12.65
C GLN A 110 1.06 -9.17 12.41
N GLY A 111 -0.06 -9.47 13.08
CA GLY A 111 -0.79 -10.73 12.91
C GLY A 111 -1.28 -10.89 11.47
N ASN A 112 -1.97 -9.90 10.92
CA ASN A 112 -2.48 -9.95 9.55
C ASN A 112 -1.36 -10.07 8.50
N ILE A 113 -0.21 -9.39 8.69
CA ILE A 113 0.95 -9.50 7.81
C ILE A 113 1.54 -10.93 7.85
N GLN A 114 1.66 -11.53 9.04
CA GLN A 114 2.16 -12.89 9.20
C GLN A 114 1.23 -13.92 8.55
N ASP A 115 -0.08 -13.83 8.81
CA ASP A 115 -1.10 -14.72 8.26
C ASP A 115 -1.17 -14.60 6.73
N ASN A 116 -1.15 -13.38 6.21
CA ASN A 116 -1.18 -13.14 4.77
C ASN A 116 0.12 -13.60 4.09
N SER A 117 1.28 -13.41 4.72
CA SER A 117 2.56 -13.90 4.20
C SER A 117 2.60 -15.44 4.17
N ALA A 118 2.05 -16.11 5.20
CA ALA A 118 1.92 -17.56 5.22
C ALA A 118 0.97 -18.06 4.14
N PHE A 119 -0.16 -17.38 3.94
CA PHE A 119 -1.12 -17.69 2.88
C PHE A 119 -0.52 -17.49 1.48
N ILE A 120 0.19 -16.39 1.21
CA ILE A 120 0.87 -16.14 -0.06
C ILE A 120 1.85 -17.27 -0.36
N ARG A 121 2.66 -17.68 0.63
CA ARG A 121 3.58 -18.82 0.49
C ARG A 121 2.86 -20.11 0.14
N GLN A 122 1.76 -20.41 0.83
CA GLN A 122 0.94 -21.58 0.55
C GLN A 122 0.35 -21.52 -0.86
N TRP A 123 -0.15 -20.37 -1.26
CA TRP A 123 -0.77 -20.15 -2.58
C TRP A 123 0.22 -20.39 -3.73
N PHE A 124 1.48 -19.96 -3.56
CA PHE A 124 2.55 -20.20 -4.56
C PHE A 124 3.23 -21.58 -4.44
N SER A 125 2.94 -22.39 -3.41
CA SER A 125 3.61 -23.67 -3.21
C SER A 125 3.34 -24.70 -4.30
N SER A 126 2.19 -24.63 -4.96
CA SER A 126 1.78 -25.51 -6.07
C SER A 126 2.12 -24.96 -7.44
N ARG A 127 2.72 -23.77 -7.54
CA ARG A 127 3.05 -23.10 -8.79
C ARG A 127 4.50 -23.30 -9.16
N ASP A 128 4.73 -23.57 -10.45
CA ASP A 128 6.07 -23.73 -11.00
C ASP A 128 6.79 -22.38 -11.20
N ASP A 129 8.06 -22.44 -11.59
CA ASP A 129 8.88 -21.24 -11.82
C ASP A 129 8.39 -20.40 -13.00
N HIS A 130 7.75 -21.02 -14.00
CA HIS A 130 7.19 -20.30 -15.15
C HIS A 130 6.00 -19.43 -14.69
N GLU A 131 5.07 -20.00 -13.93
CA GLU A 131 3.92 -19.29 -13.37
C GLU A 131 4.37 -18.14 -12.45
N ARG A 132 5.36 -18.38 -11.58
CA ARG A 132 5.95 -17.34 -10.72
C ARG A 132 6.55 -16.20 -11.52
N ASN A 133 7.28 -16.51 -12.60
CA ASN A 133 7.86 -15.50 -13.50
C ASN A 133 6.79 -14.69 -14.24
N MET A 134 5.63 -15.28 -14.54
CA MET A 134 4.51 -14.55 -15.10
C MET A 134 3.99 -13.50 -14.13
N PHE A 135 3.90 -13.81 -12.82
CA PHE A 135 3.54 -12.84 -11.79
C PHE A 135 4.58 -11.72 -11.67
N ILE A 136 5.88 -12.03 -11.63
CA ILE A 136 6.95 -11.01 -11.64
C ILE A 136 6.80 -10.08 -12.84
N SER A 137 6.64 -10.64 -14.02
CA SER A 137 6.43 -9.87 -15.26
C SER A 137 5.16 -9.01 -15.21
N ALA A 138 4.11 -9.49 -14.56
CA ALA A 138 2.88 -8.70 -14.38
C ALA A 138 3.12 -7.45 -13.55
N PHE A 139 3.87 -7.54 -12.44
CA PHE A 139 4.24 -6.39 -11.62
C PHE A 139 5.07 -5.34 -12.38
N GLU A 140 5.88 -5.80 -13.34
CA GLU A 140 6.75 -4.95 -14.15
C GLU A 140 6.05 -4.30 -15.36
N LYS A 141 5.01 -4.96 -15.90
CA LYS A 141 4.47 -4.59 -17.21
C LYS A 141 2.96 -4.45 -17.28
N THR A 142 2.22 -5.29 -16.56
CA THR A 142 0.75 -5.41 -16.73
C THR A 142 -0.02 -4.65 -15.67
N LEU A 143 0.44 -4.72 -14.42
CA LEU A 143 -0.25 -4.12 -13.28
C LEU A 143 0.12 -2.65 -13.13
N GLU A 144 -0.88 -1.78 -13.19
CA GLU A 144 -0.72 -0.34 -13.05
C GLU A 144 -1.47 0.21 -11.84
N VAL A 145 -0.94 1.29 -11.31
CA VAL A 145 -1.57 2.11 -10.28
C VAL A 145 -1.55 3.57 -10.70
N VAL A 146 -2.59 4.30 -10.36
CA VAL A 146 -2.63 5.76 -10.48
C VAL A 146 -2.06 6.36 -9.19
N VAL A 147 -0.90 6.98 -9.28
CA VAL A 147 -0.27 7.71 -8.17
C VAL A 147 -0.73 9.15 -8.22
N ILE A 148 -1.38 9.60 -7.17
CA ILE A 148 -1.76 11.01 -6.97
C ILE A 148 -0.84 11.56 -5.90
N THR A 149 -0.03 12.56 -6.27
CA THR A 149 0.92 13.20 -5.36
C THR A 149 0.46 14.60 -5.03
N VAL A 150 0.47 14.95 -3.77
CA VAL A 150 0.17 16.28 -3.24
C VAL A 150 1.32 16.77 -2.35
N ASP A 151 1.59 18.06 -2.42
CA ASP A 151 2.66 18.70 -1.65
C ASP A 151 2.13 19.23 -0.30
N ASP A 152 0.82 19.48 -0.18
CA ASP A 152 0.18 19.98 1.04
C ASP A 152 -0.58 18.84 1.75
N PRO A 153 -0.25 18.54 3.02
CA PRO A 153 -0.97 17.54 3.80
C PRO A 153 -2.48 17.83 3.90
N ALA A 154 -2.89 19.11 4.00
CA ALA A 154 -4.30 19.46 4.10
C ALA A 154 -5.06 19.12 2.79
N GLU A 155 -4.45 19.35 1.63
CA GLU A 155 -4.99 18.92 0.33
C GLU A 155 -5.12 17.40 0.25
N ALA A 156 -4.11 16.66 0.77
CA ALA A 156 -4.14 15.20 0.81
C ALA A 156 -5.34 14.68 1.61
N PHE A 157 -5.60 15.25 2.78
CA PHE A 157 -6.73 14.87 3.61
C PHE A 157 -8.08 15.22 3.00
N GLN A 158 -8.22 16.37 2.36
CA GLN A 158 -9.45 16.76 1.66
C GLN A 158 -9.77 15.79 0.50
N LEU A 159 -8.77 15.41 -0.28
CA LEU A 159 -8.94 14.42 -1.36
C LEU A 159 -9.31 13.05 -0.82
N PHE A 160 -8.64 12.60 0.25
CA PHE A 160 -8.94 11.35 0.91
C PHE A 160 -10.38 11.31 1.43
N ASP A 161 -10.85 12.36 2.12
CA ASP A 161 -12.21 12.46 2.62
C ASP A 161 -13.25 12.46 1.50
N SER A 162 -12.99 13.20 0.43
CA SER A 162 -13.88 13.25 -0.75
C SER A 162 -14.01 11.90 -1.48
N GLN A 163 -12.96 11.09 -1.51
CA GLN A 163 -13.00 9.76 -2.10
C GLN A 163 -13.70 8.74 -1.19
N ASN A 164 -13.51 8.84 0.13
CA ASN A 164 -14.15 7.95 1.11
C ASN A 164 -15.62 8.27 1.34
N SER A 165 -16.10 9.47 1.06
CA SER A 165 -17.52 9.84 1.14
C SER A 165 -18.42 9.01 0.17
N ARG A 166 -17.82 8.34 -0.81
CA ARG A 166 -18.49 7.40 -1.74
C ARG A 166 -18.40 5.93 -1.31
N GLY A 167 -17.62 5.61 -0.25
CA GLY A 167 -17.44 4.27 0.31
C GLY A 167 -17.95 4.16 1.75
N LYS A 168 -17.30 3.32 2.58
CA LYS A 168 -17.51 3.36 4.04
C LYS A 168 -16.89 4.65 4.58
N PRO A 169 -17.68 5.56 5.19
CA PRO A 169 -17.11 6.77 5.77
C PRO A 169 -16.09 6.37 6.86
N LEU A 170 -14.95 7.05 6.85
CA LEU A 170 -14.05 7.04 8.01
C LEU A 170 -14.81 7.61 9.21
N ASN A 171 -14.53 7.07 10.38
CA ASN A 171 -15.00 7.72 11.58
C ASN A 171 -14.36 9.11 11.67
N PRO A 172 -15.12 10.15 12.05
CA PRO A 172 -14.56 11.49 12.28
C PRO A 172 -13.35 11.51 13.22
N HIS A 173 -13.21 10.48 14.05
CA HIS A 173 -12.06 10.28 14.95
C HIS A 173 -10.75 10.00 14.20
N ASP A 174 -10.78 9.28 13.08
CA ASP A 174 -9.57 8.98 12.31
C ASP A 174 -9.01 10.24 11.63
N LEU A 175 -9.89 11.16 11.21
CA LEU A 175 -9.51 12.45 10.65
C LEU A 175 -8.97 13.40 11.72
N LEU A 176 -9.62 13.46 12.90
CA LEU A 176 -9.16 14.24 14.03
C LEU A 176 -7.82 13.73 14.57
N LYS A 177 -7.63 12.41 14.62
CA LYS A 177 -6.38 11.77 15.00
C LYS A 177 -5.23 12.23 14.09
N ALA A 178 -5.42 12.17 12.77
CA ALA A 178 -4.41 12.62 11.81
C ALA A 178 -4.12 14.13 11.92
N TYR A 179 -5.14 14.95 12.19
CA TYR A 179 -4.99 16.39 12.36
C TYR A 179 -4.24 16.75 13.66
N HIS A 180 -4.60 16.12 14.77
CA HIS A 180 -3.95 16.38 16.06
C HIS A 180 -2.52 15.85 16.14
N LEU A 181 -2.23 14.69 15.53
CA LEU A 181 -0.87 14.17 15.47
C LEU A 181 0.06 15.08 14.62
N ARG A 182 -0.50 15.81 13.67
CA ARG A 182 0.23 16.81 12.89
C ARG A 182 0.63 18.04 13.73
N GLU A 183 -0.23 18.49 14.64
CA GLU A 183 0.04 19.65 15.50
C GLU A 183 1.04 19.33 16.63
N MET A 184 1.29 18.01 16.89
CA MET A 184 2.22 17.51 17.91
C MET A 184 3.62 17.25 17.35
N THR A 185 4.10 18.08 16.42
CA THR A 185 5.30 17.84 15.60
C THR A 185 6.63 17.72 16.33
N ASP A 186 6.70 18.01 17.65
CA ASP A 186 7.98 18.13 18.38
C ASP A 186 8.24 17.04 19.43
N ASP A 187 7.31 16.11 19.71
CA ASP A 187 7.53 15.06 20.71
C ASP A 187 6.96 13.70 20.27
N LEU A 188 7.86 12.82 19.82
CA LEU A 188 7.55 11.43 19.44
C LEU A 188 6.88 10.64 20.58
N TYR A 189 7.22 10.95 21.85
CA TYR A 189 6.68 10.27 23.00
C TYR A 189 5.22 10.69 23.29
N GLU A 190 4.90 11.98 23.15
CA GLU A 190 3.53 12.46 23.24
C GLU A 190 2.65 11.95 22.11
N MET A 191 3.22 11.81 20.90
CA MET A 191 2.55 11.22 19.75
C MET A 191 2.17 9.75 19.96
N GLU A 192 3.10 8.93 20.44
CA GLU A 192 2.84 7.51 20.74
C GLU A 192 1.78 7.36 21.84
N HIS A 193 1.86 8.17 22.89
CA HIS A 193 0.90 8.13 24.00
C HIS A 193 -0.50 8.65 23.63
N ALA A 194 -0.58 9.61 22.71
CA ALA A 194 -1.86 10.08 22.16
C ALA A 194 -2.52 9.00 21.27
N VAL A 195 -1.74 8.27 20.48
CA VAL A 195 -2.24 7.15 19.66
C VAL A 195 -2.79 6.02 20.55
N GLU A 196 -2.09 5.63 21.62
CA GLU A 196 -2.55 4.59 22.55
C GLU A 196 -3.84 4.97 23.32
N LYS A 197 -4.06 6.24 23.57
CA LYS A 197 -5.29 6.71 24.26
C LYS A 197 -6.52 6.77 23.35
N TRP A 198 -6.34 6.72 22.04
CA TRP A 198 -7.42 6.88 21.05
C TRP A 198 -7.84 5.55 20.41
N GLU A 199 -7.12 4.47 20.67
CA GLU A 199 -7.50 3.09 20.36
C GLU A 199 -8.29 2.44 21.48
#